data_0a9c7a6cc2cb712288fb8a16a972b4f1
#
_entry.id   0a9c7a6cc2cb712288fb8a16a972b4f1
#
_cell.length_a   1.000
_cell.length_b   1.000
_cell.length_c   1.000
_cell.angle_alpha   90.00
_cell.angle_beta   90.00
_cell.angle_gamma   90.00
#
_symmetry.space_group_name_H-M   'P 1'
#
loop_
_entity.id
_entity.type
_entity.pdbx_description
1 polymer ?
#
loop_
_entity_poly.entity_id
_entity_poly.type
_entity_poly.pdbx_seq_one_letter_code
_entity_poly.pdbx_strand_id
1 'polypeptide(L)' 'LREEEAGVMEFNVSEKSKVAGKQLMDLYFPSGSLVGSILRDGEVMIAKGRDRLQPGDVVTVFALNQAADKVIQFFD' A
#
# COMPACT_ATOMS: atom_id res chain seq x y z
N LEU A 1 4.60 -27.15 -10.83
CA LEU A 1 4.77 -25.95 -10.03
C LEU A 1 3.45 -25.25 -9.84
N ARG A 2 3.27 -24.73 -8.67
CA ARG A 2 2.10 -23.93 -8.39
C ARG A 2 2.36 -22.52 -8.86
N GLU A 3 1.32 -21.89 -9.37
CA GLU A 3 1.39 -20.46 -9.63
C GLU A 3 1.38 -19.72 -8.30
N GLU A 4 2.00 -18.56 -8.30
CA GLU A 4 1.98 -17.73 -7.12
C GLU A 4 0.57 -17.25 -6.84
N GLU A 5 0.19 -17.33 -5.57
CA GLU A 5 -1.14 -16.90 -5.13
C GLU A 5 -1.12 -15.51 -4.55
N ALA A 6 0.06 -14.97 -4.31
CA ALA A 6 0.24 -13.65 -3.72
C ALA A 6 1.47 -13.00 -4.29
N GLY A 7 1.50 -11.69 -4.23
CA GLY A 7 2.62 -10.91 -4.71
C GLY A 7 2.89 -9.71 -3.83
N VAL A 8 3.99 -9.04 -4.15
CA VAL A 8 4.42 -7.82 -3.48
C VAL A 8 4.39 -6.71 -4.51
N MET A 9 3.74 -5.61 -4.16
CA MET A 9 3.61 -4.46 -5.04
C MET A 9 4.11 -3.22 -4.34
N GLU A 10 4.68 -2.29 -5.12
CA GLU A 10 5.09 -0.99 -4.59
C GLU A 10 4.31 0.11 -5.29
N PHE A 11 3.90 1.09 -4.50
CA PHE A 11 3.13 2.23 -5.02
C PHE A 11 3.75 3.52 -4.55
N ASN A 12 3.85 4.47 -5.46
CA ASN A 12 4.22 5.84 -5.12
C ASN A 12 2.95 6.60 -4.75
N VAL A 13 2.98 7.27 -3.60
CA VAL A 13 1.84 8.09 -3.19
C VAL A 13 1.96 9.44 -3.90
N SER A 14 0.98 9.76 -4.73
CA SER A 14 0.93 11.04 -5.41
C SER A 14 0.10 12.03 -4.60
N GLU A 15 0.33 13.32 -4.83
CA GLU A 15 -0.45 14.37 -4.17
C GLU A 15 -1.93 14.24 -4.46
N LYS A 16 -2.27 13.67 -5.62
CA LYS A 16 -3.68 13.54 -6.04
C LYS A 16 -4.29 12.22 -5.61
N SER A 17 -3.49 11.32 -5.04
CA SER A 17 -4.00 10.03 -4.59
C SER A 17 -4.98 10.23 -3.45
N LYS A 18 -6.07 9.47 -3.48
CA LYS A 18 -7.04 9.53 -2.40
C LYS A 18 -6.50 9.03 -1.07
N VAL A 19 -5.36 8.32 -1.08
CA VAL A 19 -4.75 7.85 0.18
C VAL A 19 -3.82 8.88 0.79
N ALA A 20 -3.43 9.91 0.04
CA ALA A 20 -2.49 10.92 0.53
C ALA A 20 -3.09 11.68 1.71
N GLY A 21 -2.30 11.83 2.77
CA GLY A 21 -2.70 12.56 3.95
C GLY A 21 -3.56 11.79 4.94
N LYS A 22 -3.80 10.51 4.70
CA LYS A 22 -4.68 9.72 5.56
C LYS A 22 -3.90 8.66 6.33
N GLN A 23 -4.38 8.37 7.54
CA GLN A 23 -3.80 7.30 8.33
C GLN A 23 -4.26 5.95 7.79
N LEU A 24 -3.36 4.95 7.87
CA LEU A 24 -3.70 3.61 7.37
C LEU A 24 -4.94 3.06 8.06
N MET A 25 -5.12 3.35 9.35
CA MET A 25 -6.28 2.85 10.09
C MET A 25 -7.60 3.40 9.57
N ASP A 26 -7.57 4.52 8.87
CA ASP A 26 -8.77 5.15 8.32
C ASP A 26 -9.02 4.75 6.86
N LEU A 27 -8.13 3.93 6.30
CA LEU A 27 -8.26 3.45 4.94
C LEU A 27 -8.69 2.00 4.96
N TYR A 28 -9.70 1.69 4.17
CA TYR A 28 -10.21 0.32 4.11
C TYR A 28 -9.64 -0.36 2.88
N PHE A 29 -8.41 -0.86 3.02
CA PHE A 29 -7.74 -1.53 1.92
C PHE A 29 -8.52 -2.76 1.49
N PRO A 30 -8.41 -3.12 0.20
CA PRO A 30 -9.13 -4.31 -0.29
C PRO A 30 -8.80 -5.55 0.52
N SER A 31 -9.82 -6.38 0.73
CA SER A 31 -9.64 -7.66 1.41
C SER A 31 -8.60 -8.48 0.65
N GLY A 32 -7.72 -9.13 1.38
CA GLY A 32 -6.64 -9.90 0.78
C GLY A 32 -5.38 -9.07 0.54
N SER A 33 -5.29 -7.88 1.14
CA SER A 33 -4.09 -7.06 1.03
C SER A 33 -3.62 -6.61 2.41
N LEU A 34 -2.33 -6.29 2.49
CA LEU A 34 -1.69 -5.85 3.73
C LEU A 34 -0.58 -4.86 3.39
N VAL A 35 -0.63 -3.69 3.98
CA VAL A 35 0.46 -2.72 3.84
C VAL A 35 1.58 -3.14 4.76
N GLY A 36 2.76 -3.35 4.19
CA GLY A 36 3.91 -3.84 4.95
C GLY A 36 4.87 -2.76 5.37
N SER A 37 5.22 -1.85 4.47
CA SER A 37 6.24 -0.84 4.77
C SER A 37 5.98 0.45 4.00
N ILE A 38 6.59 1.51 4.53
CA ILE A 38 6.58 2.84 3.92
C ILE A 38 8.03 3.28 3.83
N LEU A 39 8.47 3.63 2.62
CA LEU A 39 9.78 4.22 2.38
C LEU A 39 9.59 5.72 2.25
N ARG A 40 10.24 6.48 3.13
CA ARG A 40 10.16 7.94 3.15
C ARG A 40 11.53 8.51 3.40
N ASP A 41 11.97 9.39 2.51
CA ASP A 41 13.26 10.08 2.66
C ASP A 41 14.42 9.10 2.88
N GLY A 42 14.39 7.99 2.15
CA GLY A 42 15.44 6.99 2.22
C GLY A 42 15.36 6.03 3.39
N GLU A 43 14.34 6.16 4.24
CA GLU A 43 14.17 5.29 5.41
C GLU A 43 12.94 4.42 5.27
N VAL A 44 13.09 3.15 5.65
CA VAL A 44 12.00 2.19 5.60
C VAL A 44 11.38 2.08 6.99
N MET A 45 10.07 2.22 7.05
CA MET A 45 9.30 2.04 8.27
C MET A 45 8.36 0.86 8.10
N ILE A 46 8.24 0.03 9.12
CA ILE A 46 7.18 -0.99 9.14
C ILE A 46 5.86 -0.26 9.36
N ALA A 47 4.91 -0.50 8.48
CA ALA A 47 3.65 0.24 8.48
C ALA A 47 2.79 -0.11 9.69
N LYS A 48 2.20 0.90 10.30
CA LYS A 48 1.28 0.76 11.43
C LYS A 48 0.02 1.57 11.15
N GLY A 49 -1.06 1.20 11.80
CA GLY A 49 -2.35 1.85 11.57
C GLY A 49 -2.33 3.35 11.75
N ARG A 50 -1.52 3.85 12.68
CA ARG A 50 -1.45 5.30 12.96
C ARG A 50 -0.58 6.07 11.97
N ASP A 51 0.16 5.36 11.11
CA ASP A 51 1.01 6.03 10.13
C ASP A 51 0.18 6.71 9.07
N ARG A 52 0.55 7.95 8.76
CA ARG A 52 -0.14 8.76 7.76
C ARG A 52 0.66 8.73 6.47
N LEU A 53 0.03 8.37 5.38
CA LEU A 53 0.69 8.36 4.08
C LEU A 53 0.88 9.78 3.59
N GLN A 54 2.04 10.04 3.01
CA GLN A 54 2.41 11.37 2.51
C GLN A 54 2.81 11.27 1.05
N PRO A 55 2.54 12.32 0.26
CA PRO A 55 3.04 12.36 -1.12
C PRO A 55 4.55 12.10 -1.14
N GLY A 56 4.98 11.28 -2.08
CA GLY A 56 6.38 10.89 -2.19
C GLY A 56 6.74 9.60 -1.49
N ASP A 57 5.87 9.11 -0.61
CA ASP A 57 6.10 7.80 0.02
C ASP A 57 6.06 6.69 -1.02
N VAL A 58 6.87 5.65 -0.79
CA VAL A 58 6.77 4.39 -1.53
C VAL A 58 6.22 3.36 -0.57
N VAL A 59 5.06 2.80 -0.91
CA VAL A 59 4.34 1.89 -0.03
C VAL A 59 4.44 0.47 -0.59
N THR A 60 4.89 -0.46 0.24
CA THR A 60 4.96 -1.88 -0.13
C THR A 60 3.70 -2.58 0.37
N VAL A 61 3.02 -3.25 -0.53
CA VAL A 61 1.75 -3.92 -0.24
C VAL A 61 1.87 -5.39 -0.64
N PHE A 62 1.51 -6.28 0.29
CA PHE A 62 1.35 -7.69 -0.01
C PHE A 62 -0.10 -7.92 -0.39
N ALA A 63 -0.34 -8.61 -1.50
CA ALA A 63 -1.70 -8.81 -1.96
C ALA A 63 -1.87 -10.20 -2.55
N LEU A 64 -3.00 -10.82 -2.23
CA LEU A 64 -3.41 -12.02 -2.94
C LEU A 64 -3.70 -11.63 -4.40
N ASN A 65 -3.49 -12.56 -5.31
CA ASN A 65 -3.65 -12.26 -6.73
C ASN A 65 -5.04 -11.72 -7.06
N GLN A 66 -6.07 -12.24 -6.42
CA GLN A 66 -7.43 -11.77 -6.69
C GLN A 66 -7.69 -10.36 -6.18
N ALA A 67 -6.84 -9.83 -5.30
CA ALA A 67 -6.98 -8.47 -4.78
C ALA A 67 -6.14 -7.46 -5.56
N ALA A 68 -5.23 -7.91 -6.42
CA ALA A 68 -4.22 -7.05 -7.01
C ALA A 68 -4.81 -5.86 -7.76
N ASP A 69 -5.81 -6.10 -8.61
CA ASP A 69 -6.39 -5.01 -9.40
C ASP A 69 -7.06 -3.96 -8.51
N LYS A 70 -7.74 -4.40 -7.46
CA LYS A 70 -8.38 -3.47 -6.55
C LYS A 70 -7.35 -2.65 -5.77
N VAL A 71 -6.23 -3.27 -5.41
CA VAL A 71 -5.15 -2.57 -4.73
C VAL A 71 -4.57 -1.48 -5.63
N ILE A 72 -4.33 -1.81 -6.91
CA ILE A 72 -3.83 -0.82 -7.87
C ILE A 72 -4.78 0.37 -7.95
N GLN A 73 -6.08 0.12 -8.08
CA GLN A 73 -7.07 1.18 -8.14
C GLN A 73 -7.12 2.01 -6.86
N PHE A 74 -6.84 1.37 -5.74
CA PHE A 74 -6.92 2.04 -4.44
C PHE A 74 -5.90 3.17 -4.31
N PHE A 75 -4.76 3.04 -4.99
CA PHE A 75 -3.70 4.05 -4.94
C PHE A 75 -3.81 5.12 -6.03
N ASP A 76 -4.75 4.99 -6.92
CA ASP A 76 -4.94 6.00 -7.99
C ASP A 76 -5.39 7.36 -7.46
#